data_19aeb1b5be773902ae563e0850c705d4
#
_entry.id   19aeb1b5be773902ae563e0850c705d4
#
_cell.length_a   1.000
_cell.length_b   1.000
_cell.length_c   1.000
_cell.angle_alpha   90.00
_cell.angle_beta   90.00
_cell.angle_gamma   90.00
#
_symmetry.space_group_name_H-M   'P 1'
#
loop_
_entity.id
_entity.type
_entity.pdbx_description
1 polymer ?
#
loop_
_entity_poly.entity_id
_entity_poly.type
_entity_poly.pdbx_seq_one_letter_code
_entity_poly.pdbx_strand_id
1 'polypeptide(L)'
;MLVIEKTIKLLDDFHLQKFRQYLKEVSVRSYYPLALVDVIDRDFRKEQDSPELYRLVYGEKPVDEKDMKKLFQLAHHTFRQTSFLAKNYPNYLSSNIVKIQELINTGQLEEAIVLGDILRDVCEKVEDFSTLITVLQIQAQTATYEGALSETIRLYEKIGEFITVEQQLNEIKVLIASRLSADGKAVSLEDHEIQLRRLKDLSTSANYSVQILARLNVAYLLYLQRDPGFFTEENFATLINIEESVQRNEHVIKPYLYNLMPKVHFLKMHYLIRQPNVANILLEAQKITEDGKTELFWNSFVNLPELNSIFIQSSHLVSNYYGSYKANYEQALPEEIKQQIEYLRTRCAAILEKPILQEKFIQRYVGLSSVYAGLLLLGNKDSVKQSVQTIESLLLFYQQISFKMKLDAIYTTLIMGNFALQDFAQVEKTFRRYKKTAKNKVLNEENDLTIQGFYYAAKYIENGRDQYAKKFHKILKETEEKSGLKSVTKQLKEISLFFNILEA
;
A
#
# COMPACT_ATOMS: atom_id res chain seq x y z
N MET A 1 -15.04 4.05 33.50
CA MET A 1 -15.21 4.78 32.23
C MET A 1 -14.80 3.89 31.05
N LEU A 2 -15.65 3.76 30.02
CA LEU A 2 -15.34 2.98 28.81
C LEU A 2 -14.33 3.72 27.94
N VAL A 3 -13.50 2.98 27.18
CA VAL A 3 -12.51 3.60 26.28
C VAL A 3 -13.16 4.54 25.26
N ILE A 4 -14.36 4.21 24.78
CA ILE A 4 -15.10 5.10 23.86
C ILE A 4 -15.50 6.42 24.54
N GLU A 5 -15.87 6.42 25.81
CA GLU A 5 -16.17 7.66 26.55
C GLU A 5 -14.93 8.54 26.65
N LYS A 6 -13.77 7.94 26.96
CA LYS A 6 -12.49 8.64 26.96
C LYS A 6 -12.16 9.24 25.60
N THR A 7 -12.37 8.46 24.53
CA THR A 7 -12.10 8.89 23.17
C THR A 7 -13.00 10.06 22.76
N ILE A 8 -14.31 10.00 23.05
CA ILE A 8 -15.25 11.10 22.73
C ILE A 8 -14.86 12.38 23.47
N LYS A 9 -14.42 12.28 24.72
CA LYS A 9 -13.95 13.44 25.51
C LYS A 9 -12.69 14.12 24.95
N LEU A 10 -11.92 13.43 24.13
CA LEU A 10 -10.73 14.00 23.45
C LEU A 10 -11.08 14.73 22.16
N LEU A 11 -12.26 14.46 21.56
CA LEU A 11 -12.66 15.08 20.30
C LEU A 11 -13.05 16.54 20.50
N ASP A 12 -12.60 17.39 19.60
CA ASP A 12 -13.19 18.72 19.43
C ASP A 12 -14.49 18.62 18.61
N ASP A 13 -15.23 19.72 18.56
CA ASP A 13 -16.53 19.79 17.86
C ASP A 13 -16.41 19.37 16.38
N PHE A 14 -15.32 19.73 15.72
CA PHE A 14 -15.09 19.37 14.32
C PHE A 14 -14.95 17.85 14.14
N HIS A 15 -14.05 17.23 14.89
CA HIS A 15 -13.82 15.77 14.79
C HIS A 15 -15.03 14.98 15.25
N LEU A 16 -15.74 15.46 16.28
CA LEU A 16 -16.98 14.84 16.78
C LEU A 16 -18.08 14.87 15.72
N GLN A 17 -18.28 16.02 15.04
CA GLN A 17 -19.25 16.12 13.94
C GLN A 17 -18.88 15.20 12.76
N LYS A 18 -17.61 15.12 12.39
CA LYS A 18 -17.13 14.20 11.32
C LYS A 18 -17.35 12.74 11.70
N PHE A 19 -17.10 12.37 12.95
CA PHE A 19 -17.35 11.02 13.42
C PHE A 19 -18.85 10.67 13.45
N ARG A 20 -19.71 11.59 13.88
CA ARG A 20 -21.17 11.45 13.80
C ARG A 20 -21.65 11.26 12.37
N GLN A 21 -21.14 12.05 11.43
CA GLN A 21 -21.48 11.92 10.03
C GLN A 21 -21.09 10.54 9.50
N TYR A 22 -19.87 10.09 9.77
CA TYR A 22 -19.41 8.75 9.42
C TYR A 22 -20.31 7.65 10.01
N LEU A 23 -20.65 7.74 11.29
CA LEU A 23 -21.54 6.76 11.92
C LEU A 23 -22.94 6.71 11.28
N LYS A 24 -23.48 7.84 10.83
CA LYS A 24 -24.74 7.89 10.06
C LYS A 24 -24.62 7.16 8.71
N GLU A 25 -23.51 7.30 8.03
CA GLU A 25 -23.28 6.68 6.71
C GLU A 25 -23.08 5.16 6.81
N VAL A 26 -22.32 4.68 7.81
CA VAL A 26 -22.01 3.24 7.97
C VAL A 26 -23.08 2.47 8.74
N SER A 27 -23.88 3.12 9.59
CA SER A 27 -24.85 2.47 10.49
C SER A 27 -26.23 2.29 9.83
N VAL A 28 -26.28 1.92 8.56
CA VAL A 28 -27.54 1.70 7.80
C VAL A 28 -28.47 0.68 8.48
N ARG A 29 -27.93 -0.21 9.33
CA ARG A 29 -28.71 -1.27 10.02
C ARG A 29 -28.85 -1.08 11.53
N SER A 30 -28.16 -0.12 12.14
CA SER A 30 -28.19 0.07 13.59
C SER A 30 -27.89 1.50 13.99
N TYR A 31 -28.84 2.15 14.63
CA TYR A 31 -28.71 3.51 15.18
C TYR A 31 -27.86 3.57 16.47
N TYR A 32 -27.62 2.43 17.11
CA TYR A 32 -27.05 2.39 18.46
C TYR A 32 -25.64 2.98 18.61
N PRO A 33 -24.70 2.83 17.66
CA PRO A 33 -23.40 3.48 17.77
C PRO A 33 -23.50 5.00 17.85
N LEU A 34 -24.35 5.61 17.02
CA LEU A 34 -24.59 7.05 17.05
C LEU A 34 -25.29 7.48 18.33
N ALA A 35 -26.30 6.73 18.77
CA ALA A 35 -26.98 6.99 20.02
C ALA A 35 -26.03 6.95 21.23
N LEU A 36 -25.09 6.00 21.24
CA LEU A 36 -24.08 5.91 22.30
C LEU A 36 -23.18 7.17 22.31
N VAL A 37 -22.72 7.62 21.15
CA VAL A 37 -21.90 8.83 21.04
C VAL A 37 -22.69 10.06 21.47
N ASP A 38 -23.94 10.20 21.06
CA ASP A 38 -24.79 11.34 21.42
C ASP A 38 -25.13 11.39 22.94
N VAL A 39 -25.28 10.25 23.57
CA VAL A 39 -25.47 10.17 25.03
C VAL A 39 -24.20 10.56 25.77
N ILE A 40 -23.04 10.04 25.36
CA ILE A 40 -21.75 10.36 25.96
C ILE A 40 -21.45 11.86 25.83
N ASP A 41 -21.67 12.46 24.68
CA ASP A 41 -21.40 13.88 24.44
C ASP A 41 -22.34 14.79 25.24
N ARG A 42 -23.62 14.43 25.36
CA ARG A 42 -24.62 15.23 26.10
C ARG A 42 -24.30 15.37 27.58
N ASP A 43 -23.80 14.26 28.16
CA ASP A 43 -23.50 14.17 29.59
C ASP A 43 -22.01 14.20 29.92
N PHE A 44 -21.25 14.96 29.12
CA PHE A 44 -19.78 15.05 29.15
C PHE A 44 -19.15 15.26 30.53
N ARG A 45 -19.88 15.87 31.51
CA ARG A 45 -19.37 16.21 32.84
C ARG A 45 -19.65 15.16 33.92
N LYS A 46 -20.41 14.12 33.63
CA LYS A 46 -20.70 13.04 34.60
C LYS A 46 -20.06 11.75 34.18
N GLU A 47 -19.37 11.09 35.11
CA GLU A 47 -19.09 9.67 34.98
C GLU A 47 -20.39 8.92 35.09
N GLN A 48 -20.87 8.36 33.99
CA GLN A 48 -22.09 7.54 34.02
C GLN A 48 -21.70 6.14 34.41
N ASP A 49 -22.50 5.56 35.33
CA ASP A 49 -22.36 4.14 35.56
C ASP A 49 -22.87 3.36 34.34
N SER A 50 -22.27 2.20 34.09
CA SER A 50 -22.57 1.44 32.88
C SER A 50 -24.05 1.00 32.76
N PRO A 51 -24.81 0.70 33.85
CA PRO A 51 -26.24 0.46 33.80
C PRO A 51 -27.05 1.69 33.36
N GLU A 52 -26.69 2.88 33.82
CA GLU A 52 -27.36 4.12 33.41
C GLU A 52 -27.10 4.41 31.92
N LEU A 53 -25.85 4.27 31.45
CA LEU A 53 -25.51 4.41 30.06
C LEU A 53 -26.31 3.42 29.18
N TYR A 54 -26.48 2.17 29.63
CA TYR A 54 -27.32 1.21 28.93
C TYR A 54 -28.76 1.69 28.78
N ARG A 55 -29.38 2.18 29.86
CA ARG A 55 -30.77 2.69 29.85
C ARG A 55 -30.92 3.87 28.88
N LEU A 56 -29.96 4.78 28.86
CA LEU A 56 -30.01 5.95 28.00
C LEU A 56 -29.90 5.56 26.51
N VAL A 57 -29.16 4.49 26.18
CA VAL A 57 -28.98 4.03 24.79
C VAL A 57 -30.09 3.12 24.30
N TYR A 58 -30.58 2.20 25.19
CA TYR A 58 -31.51 1.14 24.80
C TYR A 58 -32.92 1.29 25.37
N GLY A 59 -33.13 2.28 26.23
CA GLY A 59 -34.41 2.54 26.92
C GLY A 59 -34.49 1.96 28.33
N GLU A 60 -35.42 2.47 29.12
CA GLU A 60 -35.58 2.12 30.53
C GLU A 60 -36.06 0.66 30.71
N LYS A 61 -35.15 -0.20 31.11
CA LYS A 61 -35.38 -1.61 31.49
C LYS A 61 -34.51 -1.97 32.69
N PRO A 62 -34.88 -2.96 33.49
CA PRO A 62 -33.94 -3.58 34.42
C PRO A 62 -32.74 -4.12 33.64
N VAL A 63 -31.53 -3.77 34.05
CA VAL A 63 -30.30 -4.12 33.36
C VAL A 63 -29.74 -5.40 33.95
N ASP A 64 -29.63 -6.45 33.14
CA ASP A 64 -29.03 -7.72 33.52
C ASP A 64 -27.59 -7.85 32.98
N GLU A 65 -26.91 -8.96 33.28
CA GLU A 65 -25.54 -9.24 32.82
C GLU A 65 -25.43 -9.36 31.29
N LYS A 66 -26.49 -9.84 30.62
CA LYS A 66 -26.53 -9.94 29.17
C LYS A 66 -26.62 -8.56 28.52
N ASP A 67 -27.35 -7.67 29.11
CA ASP A 67 -27.51 -6.30 28.69
C ASP A 67 -26.18 -5.54 28.83
N MET A 68 -25.46 -5.77 29.92
CA MET A 68 -24.12 -5.22 30.10
C MET A 68 -23.13 -5.72 29.02
N LYS A 69 -23.17 -7.02 28.69
CA LYS A 69 -22.35 -7.55 27.57
C LYS A 69 -22.67 -6.87 26.25
N LYS A 70 -23.93 -6.59 25.94
CA LYS A 70 -24.34 -5.86 24.72
C LYS A 70 -23.78 -4.44 24.72
N LEU A 71 -23.84 -3.73 25.85
CA LEU A 71 -23.27 -2.39 25.97
C LEU A 71 -21.76 -2.40 25.74
N PHE A 72 -21.03 -3.33 26.35
CA PHE A 72 -19.60 -3.46 26.16
C PHE A 72 -19.24 -3.81 24.72
N GLN A 73 -19.99 -4.68 24.06
CA GLN A 73 -19.80 -4.99 22.64
C GLN A 73 -20.06 -3.78 21.75
N LEU A 74 -21.14 -3.02 22.01
CA LEU A 74 -21.44 -1.79 21.30
C LEU A 74 -20.33 -0.74 21.50
N ALA A 75 -19.91 -0.55 22.75
CA ALA A 75 -18.85 0.39 23.09
C ALA A 75 -17.53 0.03 22.41
N HIS A 76 -17.15 -1.25 22.43
CA HIS A 76 -15.97 -1.75 21.75
C HIS A 76 -16.07 -1.59 20.22
N HIS A 77 -17.22 -1.93 19.64
CA HIS A 77 -17.46 -1.75 18.21
C HIS A 77 -17.37 -0.27 17.80
N THR A 78 -18.04 0.62 18.54
CA THR A 78 -18.01 2.07 18.29
C THR A 78 -16.60 2.63 18.46
N PHE A 79 -15.84 2.16 19.45
CA PHE A 79 -14.44 2.53 19.63
C PHE A 79 -13.58 2.11 18.42
N ARG A 80 -13.76 0.88 17.92
CA ARG A 80 -13.05 0.45 16.72
C ARG A 80 -13.32 1.35 15.52
N GLN A 81 -14.53 1.87 15.38
CA GLN A 81 -14.92 2.80 14.31
C GLN A 81 -14.19 4.15 14.40
N THR A 82 -13.57 4.51 15.55
CA THR A 82 -12.71 5.71 15.64
C THR A 82 -11.47 5.65 14.75
N SER A 83 -11.12 4.48 14.21
CA SER A 83 -10.10 4.31 13.19
C SER A 83 -10.34 5.21 11.96
N PHE A 84 -11.61 5.56 11.69
CA PHE A 84 -11.97 6.57 10.69
C PHE A 84 -11.27 7.90 10.96
N LEU A 85 -11.21 8.35 12.21
CA LEU A 85 -10.52 9.59 12.59
C LEU A 85 -9.01 9.48 12.35
N ALA A 86 -8.41 8.36 12.73
CA ALA A 86 -6.98 8.12 12.51
C ALA A 86 -6.62 8.07 11.01
N LYS A 87 -7.50 7.50 10.19
CA LYS A 87 -7.31 7.41 8.73
C LYS A 87 -7.44 8.77 8.02
N ASN A 88 -8.35 9.61 8.47
CA ASN A 88 -8.69 10.86 7.79
C ASN A 88 -8.15 12.10 8.50
N TYR A 89 -7.85 12.00 9.80
CA TYR A 89 -7.38 13.10 10.65
C TYR A 89 -6.25 12.62 11.57
N PRO A 90 -5.05 12.36 11.03
CA PRO A 90 -3.96 11.72 11.79
C PRO A 90 -3.47 12.52 13.00
N ASN A 91 -3.76 13.81 13.05
CA ASN A 91 -3.34 14.69 14.13
C ASN A 91 -4.39 14.86 15.26
N TYR A 92 -5.53 14.13 15.19
CA TYR A 92 -6.62 14.35 16.15
C TYR A 92 -6.25 14.06 17.61
N LEU A 93 -5.31 13.12 17.84
CA LEU A 93 -4.80 12.85 19.19
C LEU A 93 -3.72 13.85 19.61
N SER A 94 -2.80 14.17 18.72
CA SER A 94 -1.69 15.08 19.05
C SER A 94 -2.16 16.51 19.35
N SER A 95 -3.29 16.96 18.82
CA SER A 95 -3.87 18.26 19.14
C SER A 95 -4.23 18.41 20.64
N ASN A 96 -4.50 17.30 21.34
CA ASN A 96 -4.79 17.33 22.76
C ASN A 96 -3.56 17.61 23.64
N ILE A 97 -2.34 17.41 23.14
CA ILE A 97 -1.12 17.82 23.83
C ILE A 97 -1.11 19.34 24.03
N VAL A 98 -1.51 20.09 23.00
CA VAL A 98 -1.60 21.57 23.09
C VAL A 98 -2.61 21.97 24.18
N LYS A 99 -3.78 21.31 24.24
CA LYS A 99 -4.77 21.57 25.32
C LYS A 99 -4.19 21.29 26.72
N ILE A 100 -3.45 20.20 26.89
CA ILE A 100 -2.81 19.89 28.20
C ILE A 100 -1.82 20.98 28.55
N GLN A 101 -0.98 21.44 27.62
CA GLN A 101 -0.02 22.51 27.85
C GLN A 101 -0.69 23.84 28.17
N GLU A 102 -1.78 24.18 27.52
CA GLU A 102 -2.60 25.36 27.82
C GLU A 102 -3.18 25.29 29.24
N LEU A 103 -3.73 24.15 29.67
CA LEU A 103 -4.24 23.94 31.00
C LEU A 103 -3.13 24.09 32.06
N ILE A 104 -1.96 23.55 31.83
CA ILE A 104 -0.80 23.73 32.72
C ILE A 104 -0.41 25.22 32.80
N ASN A 105 -0.31 25.90 31.66
CA ASN A 105 0.09 27.31 31.61
C ASN A 105 -0.93 28.25 32.28
N THR A 106 -2.21 27.84 32.31
CA THR A 106 -3.28 28.61 32.97
C THR A 106 -3.50 28.18 34.43
N GLY A 107 -2.68 27.27 34.95
CA GLY A 107 -2.78 26.81 36.33
C GLY A 107 -3.88 25.80 36.62
N GLN A 108 -4.53 25.27 35.60
CA GLN A 108 -5.60 24.26 35.68
C GLN A 108 -5.00 22.84 35.74
N LEU A 109 -4.21 22.56 36.79
CA LEU A 109 -3.40 21.34 36.87
C LEU A 109 -4.26 20.07 37.01
N GLU A 110 -5.36 20.11 37.75
CA GLU A 110 -6.24 18.95 37.92
C GLU A 110 -6.86 18.52 36.57
N GLU A 111 -7.34 19.49 35.79
CA GLU A 111 -7.88 19.21 34.46
C GLU A 111 -6.81 18.69 33.50
N ALA A 112 -5.59 19.26 33.60
CA ALA A 112 -4.46 18.80 32.77
C ALA A 112 -4.08 17.34 33.08
N ILE A 113 -4.06 16.95 34.37
CA ILE A 113 -3.79 15.57 34.79
C ILE A 113 -4.88 14.62 34.28
N VAL A 114 -6.13 14.96 34.49
CA VAL A 114 -7.28 14.13 34.03
C VAL A 114 -7.24 13.95 32.51
N LEU A 115 -7.04 15.02 31.75
CA LEU A 115 -6.93 14.95 30.28
C LEU A 115 -5.71 14.14 29.86
N GLY A 116 -4.57 14.30 30.54
CA GLY A 116 -3.35 13.52 30.31
C GLY A 116 -3.57 12.02 30.53
N ASP A 117 -4.26 11.61 31.61
CA ASP A 117 -4.58 10.21 31.88
C ASP A 117 -5.52 9.61 30.81
N ILE A 118 -6.53 10.38 30.42
CA ILE A 118 -7.44 9.97 29.33
C ILE A 118 -6.67 9.77 28.04
N LEU A 119 -5.83 10.73 27.66
CA LEU A 119 -5.06 10.69 26.42
C LEU A 119 -4.04 9.53 26.44
N ARG A 120 -3.36 9.30 27.57
CA ARG A 120 -2.46 8.15 27.74
C ARG A 120 -3.19 6.83 27.48
N ASP A 121 -4.31 6.59 28.13
CA ASP A 121 -5.06 5.34 28.02
C ASP A 121 -5.60 5.12 26.59
N VAL A 122 -5.99 6.19 25.90
CA VAL A 122 -6.43 6.08 24.51
C VAL A 122 -5.24 5.82 23.59
N CYS A 123 -4.11 6.55 23.75
CA CYS A 123 -2.92 6.36 22.94
C CYS A 123 -2.31 4.96 23.08
N GLU A 124 -2.30 4.38 24.30
CA GLU A 124 -1.90 2.97 24.51
C GLU A 124 -2.80 2.02 23.69
N LYS A 125 -4.11 2.24 23.67
CA LYS A 125 -5.08 1.38 22.95
C LYS A 125 -4.97 1.48 21.45
N VAL A 126 -4.75 2.69 20.92
CA VAL A 126 -4.63 2.90 19.47
C VAL A 126 -3.19 2.78 18.96
N GLU A 127 -2.23 2.53 19.87
CA GLU A 127 -0.80 2.44 19.61
C GLU A 127 -0.21 3.72 18.97
N ASP A 128 -0.68 4.91 19.40
CA ASP A 128 -0.03 6.19 19.06
C ASP A 128 1.12 6.48 20.03
N PHE A 129 2.24 5.78 19.84
CA PHE A 129 3.38 5.85 20.75
C PHE A 129 4.05 7.22 20.78
N SER A 130 4.06 7.97 19.69
CA SER A 130 4.65 9.32 19.65
C SER A 130 3.90 10.31 20.54
N THR A 131 2.58 10.33 20.46
CA THR A 131 1.72 11.11 21.37
C THR A 131 1.84 10.61 22.79
N LEU A 132 1.81 9.29 23.00
CA LEU A 132 1.94 8.64 24.30
C LEU A 132 3.23 9.01 25.02
N ILE A 133 4.37 8.93 24.36
CA ILE A 133 5.68 9.31 24.92
C ILE A 133 5.64 10.77 25.39
N THR A 134 5.08 11.67 24.59
CA THR A 134 4.98 13.10 24.92
C THR A 134 4.10 13.31 26.15
N VAL A 135 2.95 12.62 26.24
CA VAL A 135 2.07 12.70 27.42
C VAL A 135 2.77 12.19 28.66
N LEU A 136 3.45 11.04 28.58
CA LEU A 136 4.21 10.49 29.71
C LEU A 136 5.35 11.41 30.16
N GLN A 137 6.02 12.10 29.23
CA GLN A 137 7.02 13.12 29.57
C GLN A 137 6.43 14.28 30.34
N ILE A 138 5.28 14.79 29.93
CA ILE A 138 4.57 15.86 30.66
C ILE A 138 4.18 15.37 32.07
N GLN A 139 3.60 14.16 32.17
CA GLN A 139 3.23 13.58 33.46
C GLN A 139 4.46 13.36 34.38
N ALA A 140 5.59 12.90 33.85
CA ALA A 140 6.82 12.73 34.61
C ALA A 140 7.38 14.07 35.14
N GLN A 141 7.32 15.13 34.32
CA GLN A 141 7.69 16.48 34.77
C GLN A 141 6.76 16.97 35.89
N THR A 142 5.44 16.80 35.73
CA THR A 142 4.46 17.18 36.78
C THR A 142 4.73 16.43 38.08
N ALA A 143 4.92 15.11 38.03
CA ALA A 143 5.25 14.29 39.19
C ALA A 143 6.56 14.70 39.86
N THR A 144 7.53 15.13 39.07
CA THR A 144 8.80 15.66 39.62
C THR A 144 8.57 16.95 40.40
N TYR A 145 7.78 17.88 39.90
CA TYR A 145 7.43 19.12 40.61
C TYR A 145 6.65 18.86 41.89
N GLU A 146 5.82 17.85 41.94
CA GLU A 146 5.09 17.42 43.13
C GLU A 146 5.94 16.61 44.12
N GLY A 147 7.19 16.29 43.77
CA GLY A 147 8.09 15.50 44.62
C GLY A 147 7.77 13.98 44.62
N ALA A 148 6.94 13.50 43.71
CA ALA A 148 6.54 12.10 43.60
C ALA A 148 7.60 11.28 42.84
N LEU A 149 8.80 11.15 43.39
CA LEU A 149 9.99 10.59 42.72
C LEU A 149 9.79 9.15 42.26
N SER A 150 9.08 8.31 43.03
CA SER A 150 8.81 6.92 42.63
C SER A 150 7.93 6.85 41.37
N GLU A 151 6.92 7.71 41.25
CA GLU A 151 6.08 7.81 40.09
C GLU A 151 6.83 8.37 38.89
N THR A 152 7.68 9.35 39.10
CA THR A 152 8.60 9.91 38.08
C THR A 152 9.46 8.80 37.48
N ILE A 153 10.10 7.97 38.29
CA ILE A 153 10.92 6.83 37.81
C ILE A 153 10.08 5.88 36.98
N ARG A 154 8.93 5.47 37.48
CA ARG A 154 8.01 4.54 36.78
C ARG A 154 7.59 5.07 35.41
N LEU A 155 7.31 6.37 35.30
CA LEU A 155 6.94 7.01 34.05
C LEU A 155 8.11 7.04 33.04
N TYR A 156 9.33 7.31 33.51
CA TYR A 156 10.52 7.26 32.64
C TYR A 156 10.85 5.83 32.18
N GLU A 157 10.63 4.81 33.00
CA GLU A 157 10.77 3.41 32.60
C GLU A 157 9.79 3.07 31.46
N LYS A 158 8.50 3.45 31.61
CA LYS A 158 7.50 3.30 30.55
C LYS A 158 7.86 4.05 29.27
N ILE A 159 8.37 5.27 29.36
CA ILE A 159 8.87 6.04 28.22
C ILE A 159 9.97 5.24 27.50
N GLY A 160 10.90 4.64 28.24
CA GLY A 160 11.95 3.79 27.66
C GLY A 160 11.41 2.59 26.89
N GLU A 161 10.36 1.92 27.41
CA GLU A 161 9.69 0.81 26.71
C GLU A 161 9.08 1.27 25.39
N PHE A 162 8.34 2.38 25.37
CA PHE A 162 7.71 2.89 24.14
C PHE A 162 8.71 3.46 23.13
N ILE A 163 9.80 4.07 23.60
CA ILE A 163 10.93 4.46 22.72
C ILE A 163 11.50 3.21 22.02
N THR A 164 11.65 2.11 22.73
CA THR A 164 12.12 0.85 22.13
C THR A 164 11.18 0.34 21.05
N VAL A 165 9.87 0.42 21.26
CA VAL A 165 8.87 0.06 20.24
C VAL A 165 8.98 0.97 19.00
N GLU A 166 9.07 2.29 19.18
CA GLU A 166 9.26 3.23 18.06
C GLU A 166 10.58 2.98 17.31
N GLN A 167 11.65 2.62 18.02
CA GLN A 167 12.91 2.22 17.40
C GLN A 167 12.75 0.96 16.54
N GLN A 168 12.03 -0.07 17.03
CA GLN A 168 11.73 -1.28 16.25
C GLN A 168 10.90 -0.96 14.99
N LEU A 169 9.89 -0.10 15.10
CA LEU A 169 9.10 0.36 13.95
C LEU A 169 9.97 1.12 12.92
N ASN A 170 10.86 1.97 13.39
CA ASN A 170 11.80 2.69 12.52
C ASN A 170 12.84 1.74 11.89
N GLU A 171 13.31 0.75 12.62
CA GLU A 171 14.20 -0.28 12.09
C GLU A 171 13.55 -1.03 10.92
N ILE A 172 12.29 -1.43 11.04
CA ILE A 172 11.53 -2.06 9.93
C ILE A 172 11.54 -1.14 8.69
N LYS A 173 11.30 0.17 8.87
CA LYS A 173 11.35 1.14 7.76
C LYS A 173 12.75 1.20 7.11
N VAL A 174 13.80 1.27 7.93
CA VAL A 174 15.20 1.35 7.46
C VAL A 174 15.57 0.10 6.68
N LEU A 175 15.22 -1.10 7.18
CA LEU A 175 15.48 -2.36 6.49
C LEU A 175 14.85 -2.39 5.08
N ILE A 176 13.64 -1.87 4.94
CA ILE A 176 12.96 -1.80 3.64
C ILE A 176 13.52 -0.67 2.78
N ALA A 177 13.76 0.53 3.35
CA ALA A 177 14.27 1.67 2.61
C ALA A 177 15.68 1.40 2.06
N SER A 178 16.56 0.76 2.84
CA SER A 178 17.90 0.37 2.40
C SER A 178 17.85 -0.56 1.18
N ARG A 179 16.83 -1.42 1.10
CA ARG A 179 16.59 -2.31 -0.01
C ARG A 179 16.16 -1.58 -1.28
N LEU A 180 15.32 -0.57 -1.13
CA LEU A 180 14.80 0.22 -2.25
C LEU A 180 15.80 1.26 -2.76
N SER A 181 16.70 1.73 -1.89
CA SER A 181 17.72 2.73 -2.19
C SER A 181 19.02 2.14 -2.75
N ALA A 182 19.19 0.82 -2.68
CA ALA A 182 20.36 0.14 -3.25
C ALA A 182 20.40 0.38 -4.77
N ASP A 183 20.97 1.49 -5.20
CA ASP A 183 21.21 2.07 -6.55
C ASP A 183 21.33 1.05 -7.71
N GLY A 184 20.40 0.11 -7.85
CA GLY A 184 20.42 -0.99 -8.82
C GLY A 184 21.59 -1.98 -8.61
N LYS A 185 22.30 -1.93 -7.47
CA LYS A 185 23.19 -3.01 -7.07
C LYS A 185 22.35 -4.14 -6.51
N ALA A 186 22.53 -5.34 -7.03
CA ALA A 186 21.98 -6.52 -6.39
C ALA A 186 22.51 -6.53 -4.95
N VAL A 187 21.59 -6.51 -3.99
CA VAL A 187 21.96 -6.68 -2.58
C VAL A 187 22.52 -8.10 -2.47
N SER A 188 23.61 -8.26 -1.74
CA SER A 188 24.21 -9.59 -1.59
C SER A 188 23.20 -10.57 -0.97
N LEU A 189 23.32 -11.85 -1.26
CA LEU A 189 22.48 -12.89 -0.64
C LEU A 189 22.64 -12.86 0.89
N GLU A 190 23.84 -12.57 1.37
CA GLU A 190 24.14 -12.47 2.80
C GLU A 190 23.39 -11.31 3.46
N ASP A 191 23.42 -10.12 2.88
CA ASP A 191 22.66 -8.96 3.38
C ASP A 191 21.16 -9.24 3.39
N HIS A 192 20.65 -9.96 2.38
CA HIS A 192 19.25 -10.35 2.31
C HIS A 192 18.88 -11.29 3.45
N GLU A 193 19.67 -12.32 3.70
CA GLU A 193 19.43 -13.27 4.79
C GLU A 193 19.48 -12.59 6.16
N ILE A 194 20.41 -11.67 6.37
CA ILE A 194 20.50 -10.88 7.61
C ILE A 194 19.22 -10.05 7.80
N GLN A 195 18.78 -9.33 6.78
CA GLN A 195 17.57 -8.51 6.84
C GLN A 195 16.32 -9.37 7.08
N LEU A 196 16.21 -10.50 6.39
CA LEU A 196 15.08 -11.42 6.53
C LEU A 196 15.04 -12.02 7.96
N ARG A 197 16.19 -12.45 8.50
CA ARG A 197 16.31 -12.94 9.88
C ARG A 197 15.85 -11.88 10.86
N ARG A 198 16.34 -10.65 10.72
CA ARG A 198 15.98 -9.55 11.61
C ARG A 198 14.48 -9.22 11.58
N LEU A 199 13.84 -9.22 10.42
CA LEU A 199 12.39 -9.05 10.32
C LEU A 199 11.62 -10.24 10.92
N LYS A 200 12.12 -11.46 10.79
CA LYS A 200 11.53 -12.63 11.46
C LYS A 200 11.61 -12.50 12.98
N ASP A 201 12.72 -12.02 13.53
CA ASP A 201 12.85 -11.76 14.96
C ASP A 201 11.84 -10.71 15.43
N LEU A 202 11.72 -9.57 14.72
CA LEU A 202 10.74 -8.53 15.01
C LEU A 202 9.28 -9.02 14.86
N SER A 203 9.03 -10.03 14.02
CA SER A 203 7.70 -10.61 13.83
C SER A 203 7.19 -11.41 15.03
N THR A 204 8.05 -11.67 16.02
CA THR A 204 7.70 -12.29 17.30
C THR A 204 7.52 -11.28 18.44
N SER A 205 7.59 -9.97 18.17
CA SER A 205 7.41 -8.91 19.14
C SER A 205 6.07 -9.04 19.86
N ALA A 206 6.07 -8.72 21.16
CA ALA A 206 4.84 -8.61 21.94
C ALA A 206 3.95 -7.42 21.52
N ASN A 207 4.55 -6.41 20.88
CA ASN A 207 3.81 -5.25 20.38
C ASN A 207 3.13 -5.58 19.04
N TYR A 208 1.82 -5.32 18.98
CA TYR A 208 1.00 -5.67 17.81
C TYR A 208 1.47 -5.00 16.52
N SER A 209 1.70 -3.68 16.55
CA SER A 209 2.14 -2.94 15.35
C SER A 209 3.49 -3.41 14.82
N VAL A 210 4.47 -3.64 15.72
CA VAL A 210 5.78 -4.18 15.34
C VAL A 210 5.62 -5.56 14.71
N GLN A 211 4.87 -6.46 15.37
CA GLN A 211 4.65 -7.82 14.90
C GLN A 211 4.03 -7.85 13.50
N ILE A 212 2.93 -7.11 13.30
CA ILE A 212 2.18 -7.15 12.04
C ILE A 212 2.97 -6.52 10.88
N LEU A 213 3.65 -5.40 11.13
CA LEU A 213 4.49 -4.74 10.15
C LEU A 213 5.71 -5.58 9.77
N ALA A 214 6.34 -6.24 10.74
CA ALA A 214 7.46 -7.13 10.46
C ALA A 214 7.04 -8.31 9.60
N ARG A 215 5.92 -8.99 9.93
CA ARG A 215 5.36 -10.10 9.13
C ARG A 215 5.08 -9.70 7.68
N LEU A 216 4.43 -8.54 7.49
CA LEU A 216 4.18 -8.04 6.14
C LEU A 216 5.48 -7.80 5.38
N ASN A 217 6.49 -7.21 6.05
CA ASN A 217 7.74 -6.88 5.39
C ASN A 217 8.64 -8.10 5.14
N VAL A 218 8.47 -9.21 5.86
CA VAL A 218 9.02 -10.52 5.46
C VAL A 218 8.48 -10.92 4.08
N ALA A 219 7.15 -10.94 3.91
CA ALA A 219 6.53 -11.25 2.61
C ALA A 219 6.96 -10.27 1.51
N TYR A 220 7.08 -8.99 1.83
CA TYR A 220 7.53 -7.97 0.89
C TYR A 220 9.00 -8.14 0.47
N LEU A 221 9.90 -8.51 1.39
CA LEU A 221 11.29 -8.84 1.04
C LEU A 221 11.40 -10.05 0.12
N LEU A 222 10.65 -11.13 0.41
CA LEU A 222 10.58 -12.30 -0.46
C LEU A 222 10.11 -11.91 -1.87
N TYR A 223 9.09 -11.07 -1.96
CA TYR A 223 8.60 -10.53 -3.24
C TYR A 223 9.68 -9.74 -3.99
N LEU A 224 10.36 -8.81 -3.32
CA LEU A 224 11.39 -7.96 -3.94
C LEU A 224 12.57 -8.77 -4.47
N GLN A 225 12.91 -9.88 -3.83
CA GLN A 225 13.98 -10.79 -4.24
C GLN A 225 13.54 -11.82 -5.27
N ARG A 226 12.24 -11.87 -5.58
CA ARG A 226 11.65 -12.95 -6.38
C ARG A 226 11.93 -14.34 -5.79
N ASP A 227 12.05 -14.40 -4.46
CA ASP A 227 12.26 -15.64 -3.72
C ASP A 227 11.09 -16.62 -4.00
N PRO A 228 11.36 -17.90 -4.33
CA PRO A 228 10.30 -18.90 -4.50
C PRO A 228 9.38 -19.00 -3.28
N GLY A 229 9.89 -18.75 -2.08
CA GLY A 229 9.12 -18.73 -0.82
C GLY A 229 7.98 -17.70 -0.82
N PHE A 230 8.05 -16.65 -1.64
CA PHE A 230 6.93 -15.72 -1.80
C PHE A 230 5.67 -16.41 -2.35
N PHE A 231 5.82 -17.39 -3.23
CA PHE A 231 4.72 -18.05 -3.93
C PHE A 231 4.23 -19.34 -3.24
N THR A 232 4.53 -19.50 -1.96
CA THR A 232 4.03 -20.62 -1.16
C THR A 232 2.64 -20.32 -0.60
N GLU A 233 1.83 -21.38 -0.40
CA GLU A 233 0.53 -21.26 0.26
C GLU A 233 0.65 -20.71 1.70
N GLU A 234 1.72 -21.05 2.40
CA GLU A 234 2.02 -20.56 3.74
C GLU A 234 2.17 -19.02 3.76
N ASN A 235 2.93 -18.48 2.81
CA ASN A 235 3.08 -17.02 2.70
C ASN A 235 1.76 -16.35 2.32
N PHE A 236 0.97 -16.94 1.45
CA PHE A 236 -0.36 -16.40 1.11
C PHE A 236 -1.32 -16.45 2.31
N ALA A 237 -1.34 -17.55 3.06
CA ALA A 237 -2.10 -17.66 4.31
C ALA A 237 -1.65 -16.60 5.33
N THR A 238 -0.36 -16.31 5.40
CA THR A 238 0.18 -15.23 6.25
C THR A 238 -0.41 -13.87 5.86
N LEU A 239 -0.50 -13.55 4.55
CA LEU A 239 -1.12 -12.31 4.09
C LEU A 239 -2.61 -12.22 4.42
N ILE A 240 -3.35 -13.33 4.32
CA ILE A 240 -4.76 -13.40 4.75
C ILE A 240 -4.88 -13.15 6.26
N ASN A 241 -4.05 -13.82 7.06
CA ASN A 241 -4.05 -13.65 8.52
C ASN A 241 -3.72 -12.20 8.94
N ILE A 242 -2.82 -11.52 8.20
CA ILE A 242 -2.52 -10.10 8.42
C ILE A 242 -3.77 -9.25 8.15
N GLU A 243 -4.44 -9.45 7.00
CA GLU A 243 -5.67 -8.73 6.64
C GLU A 243 -6.75 -8.87 7.73
N GLU A 244 -7.06 -10.10 8.13
CA GLU A 244 -8.04 -10.38 9.19
C GLU A 244 -7.65 -9.80 10.54
N SER A 245 -6.36 -9.84 10.88
CA SER A 245 -5.86 -9.29 12.13
C SER A 245 -6.01 -7.77 12.18
N VAL A 246 -5.70 -7.07 11.07
CA VAL A 246 -5.88 -5.61 10.99
C VAL A 246 -7.35 -5.23 11.04
N GLN A 247 -8.23 -5.98 10.39
CA GLN A 247 -9.69 -5.75 10.47
C GLN A 247 -10.22 -5.94 11.89
N ARG A 248 -9.71 -6.94 12.62
CA ARG A 248 -10.08 -7.16 14.03
C ARG A 248 -9.56 -6.06 14.96
N ASN A 249 -8.42 -5.45 14.63
CA ASN A 249 -7.75 -4.40 15.42
C ASN A 249 -7.78 -3.04 14.69
N GLU A 250 -8.87 -2.70 14.02
CA GLU A 250 -8.99 -1.48 13.22
C GLU A 250 -8.84 -0.17 14.03
N HIS A 251 -8.93 -0.22 15.36
CA HIS A 251 -8.66 0.91 16.24
C HIS A 251 -7.17 1.24 16.36
N VAL A 252 -6.27 0.31 16.03
CA VAL A 252 -4.83 0.56 16.04
C VAL A 252 -4.44 1.36 14.81
N ILE A 253 -3.78 2.50 15.00
CA ILE A 253 -3.53 3.48 13.93
C ILE A 253 -2.28 3.19 13.10
N LYS A 254 -1.26 2.58 13.69
CA LYS A 254 0.04 2.36 13.00
C LYS A 254 -0.10 1.59 11.67
N PRO A 255 -0.88 0.51 11.55
CA PRO A 255 -1.08 -0.17 10.27
C PRO A 255 -1.57 0.74 9.14
N TYR A 256 -2.39 1.75 9.45
CA TYR A 256 -2.89 2.71 8.47
C TYR A 256 -1.84 3.75 8.10
N LEU A 257 -1.12 4.28 9.09
CA LEU A 257 -0.03 5.24 8.85
C LEU A 257 1.11 4.64 8.02
N TYR A 258 1.32 3.33 8.07
CA TYR A 258 2.32 2.61 7.26
C TYR A 258 1.78 2.06 5.94
N ASN A 259 0.55 2.41 5.54
CA ASN A 259 -0.11 1.89 4.33
C ASN A 259 -0.09 0.36 4.25
N LEU A 260 -0.34 -0.30 5.39
CA LEU A 260 -0.21 -1.75 5.51
C LEU A 260 -1.22 -2.48 4.62
N MET A 261 -2.50 -2.10 4.67
CA MET A 261 -3.56 -2.79 3.92
C MET A 261 -3.36 -2.72 2.40
N PRO A 262 -3.09 -1.55 1.79
CA PRO A 262 -2.74 -1.49 0.38
C PRO A 262 -1.56 -2.38 -0.01
N LYS A 263 -0.56 -2.50 0.87
CA LYS A 263 0.59 -3.38 0.64
C LYS A 263 0.22 -4.87 0.73
N VAL A 264 -0.66 -5.26 1.66
CA VAL A 264 -1.19 -6.63 1.76
C VAL A 264 -1.91 -7.00 0.47
N HIS A 265 -2.86 -6.18 0.02
CA HIS A 265 -3.62 -6.43 -1.20
C HIS A 265 -2.73 -6.47 -2.45
N PHE A 266 -1.73 -5.60 -2.51
CA PHE A 266 -0.72 -5.60 -3.56
C PHE A 266 0.06 -6.93 -3.62
N LEU A 267 0.53 -7.44 -2.49
CA LEU A 267 1.25 -8.72 -2.42
C LEU A 267 0.33 -9.90 -2.74
N LYS A 268 -0.90 -9.91 -2.25
CA LYS A 268 -1.91 -10.92 -2.58
C LYS A 268 -2.18 -10.94 -4.09
N MET A 269 -2.35 -9.79 -4.71
CA MET A 269 -2.53 -9.67 -6.15
C MET A 269 -1.33 -10.26 -6.93
N HIS A 270 -0.08 -9.97 -6.50
CA HIS A 270 1.12 -10.55 -7.11
C HIS A 270 1.22 -12.06 -6.96
N TYR A 271 0.77 -12.61 -5.82
CA TYR A 271 0.65 -14.05 -5.66
C TYR A 271 -0.38 -14.64 -6.64
N LEU A 272 -1.57 -14.03 -6.73
CA LEU A 272 -2.68 -14.48 -7.56
C LEU A 272 -2.42 -14.41 -9.07
N ILE A 273 -1.51 -13.54 -9.52
CA ILE A 273 -1.13 -13.43 -10.95
C ILE A 273 -0.67 -14.78 -11.53
N ARG A 274 -0.09 -15.66 -10.70
CA ARG A 274 0.31 -17.00 -11.14
C ARG A 274 -0.84 -17.99 -11.25
N GLN A 275 -2.02 -17.61 -10.78
CA GLN A 275 -3.22 -18.44 -10.85
C GLN A 275 -4.12 -17.99 -12.01
N PRO A 276 -4.90 -18.88 -12.63
CA PRO A 276 -5.72 -18.54 -13.77
C PRO A 276 -6.96 -17.69 -13.44
N ASN A 277 -7.17 -17.31 -12.18
CA ASN A 277 -8.39 -16.63 -11.73
C ASN A 277 -8.23 -15.11 -11.75
N VAL A 278 -8.67 -14.46 -12.82
CA VAL A 278 -8.65 -13.01 -13.00
C VAL A 278 -9.56 -12.30 -12.00
N ALA A 279 -10.70 -12.88 -11.63
CA ALA A 279 -11.66 -12.25 -10.73
C ALA A 279 -11.05 -11.95 -9.34
N ASN A 280 -10.24 -12.87 -8.80
CA ASN A 280 -9.56 -12.65 -7.53
C ASN A 280 -8.52 -11.52 -7.61
N ILE A 281 -7.82 -11.38 -8.74
CA ILE A 281 -6.86 -10.28 -8.96
C ILE A 281 -7.61 -8.95 -8.97
N LEU A 282 -8.74 -8.86 -9.65
CA LEU A 282 -9.56 -7.65 -9.73
C LEU A 282 -10.14 -7.28 -8.37
N LEU A 283 -10.56 -8.26 -7.58
CA LEU A 283 -11.07 -8.03 -6.23
C LEU A 283 -10.00 -7.40 -5.31
N GLU A 284 -8.78 -7.94 -5.31
CA GLU A 284 -7.68 -7.37 -4.53
C GLU A 284 -7.28 -5.96 -5.04
N ALA A 285 -7.34 -5.74 -6.34
CA ALA A 285 -7.09 -4.44 -6.94
C ALA A 285 -8.15 -3.40 -6.54
N GLN A 286 -9.41 -3.80 -6.46
CA GLN A 286 -10.51 -2.93 -6.00
C GLN A 286 -10.30 -2.52 -4.53
N LYS A 287 -9.92 -3.46 -3.67
CA LYS A 287 -9.58 -3.17 -2.26
C LYS A 287 -8.44 -2.14 -2.15
N ILE A 288 -7.38 -2.27 -2.96
CA ILE A 288 -6.30 -1.27 -3.00
C ILE A 288 -6.85 0.12 -3.34
N THR A 289 -7.76 0.19 -4.29
CA THR A 289 -8.37 1.45 -4.71
C THR A 289 -9.23 2.07 -3.61
N GLU A 290 -9.96 1.26 -2.88
CA GLU A 290 -10.82 1.70 -1.78
C GLU A 290 -9.98 2.20 -0.59
N ASP A 291 -8.95 1.46 -0.21
CA ASP A 291 -8.00 1.86 0.85
C ASP A 291 -7.18 3.08 0.46
N GLY A 292 -6.86 3.24 -0.81
CA GLY A 292 -6.04 4.33 -1.35
C GLY A 292 -6.74 5.67 -1.50
N LYS A 293 -8.00 5.82 -1.07
CA LYS A 293 -8.73 7.10 -1.11
C LYS A 293 -8.22 8.13 -0.13
N THR A 294 -7.39 7.76 0.83
CA THR A 294 -6.81 8.66 1.82
C THR A 294 -5.58 9.38 1.27
N GLU A 295 -5.37 10.65 1.62
CA GLU A 295 -4.16 11.41 1.24
C GLU A 295 -2.87 10.74 1.69
N LEU A 296 -2.89 10.04 2.83
CA LEU A 296 -1.76 9.28 3.38
C LEU A 296 -1.25 8.20 2.41
N PHE A 297 -2.14 7.61 1.63
CA PHE A 297 -1.77 6.63 0.61
C PHE A 297 -0.88 7.23 -0.47
N TRP A 298 -1.21 8.44 -0.94
CA TRP A 298 -0.49 9.14 -2.02
C TRP A 298 0.82 9.78 -1.57
N ASN A 299 0.97 10.06 -0.28
CA ASN A 299 2.21 10.63 0.29
C ASN A 299 3.32 9.60 0.46
N SER A 300 3.06 8.31 0.24
CA SER A 300 4.07 7.26 0.30
C SER A 300 4.87 7.19 -1.00
N PHE A 301 6.07 7.77 -1.01
CA PHE A 301 6.98 7.81 -2.17
C PHE A 301 7.27 6.44 -2.79
N VAL A 302 7.35 5.41 -1.97
CA VAL A 302 7.86 4.08 -2.37
C VAL A 302 6.76 3.14 -2.86
N ASN A 303 5.52 3.41 -2.49
CA ASN A 303 4.40 2.55 -2.83
C ASN A 303 3.28 3.42 -3.39
N LEU A 304 3.13 3.39 -4.71
CA LEU A 304 1.89 3.76 -5.38
C LEU A 304 1.15 2.47 -5.76
N PRO A 305 0.57 1.71 -4.78
CA PRO A 305 0.01 0.39 -5.02
C PRO A 305 -1.11 0.43 -6.06
N GLU A 306 -1.92 1.49 -6.08
CA GLU A 306 -2.98 1.67 -7.08
C GLU A 306 -2.40 1.70 -8.50
N LEU A 307 -1.31 2.46 -8.74
CA LEU A 307 -0.66 2.53 -10.05
C LEU A 307 -0.01 1.21 -10.44
N ASN A 308 0.68 0.58 -9.49
CA ASN A 308 1.25 -0.74 -9.71
C ASN A 308 0.15 -1.79 -9.95
N SER A 309 -0.98 -1.71 -9.24
CA SER A 309 -2.14 -2.55 -9.44
C SER A 309 -2.68 -2.46 -10.87
N ILE A 310 -2.89 -1.23 -11.36
CA ILE A 310 -3.35 -0.99 -12.73
C ILE A 310 -2.36 -1.57 -13.75
N PHE A 311 -1.06 -1.34 -13.56
CA PHE A 311 -0.04 -1.87 -14.44
C PHE A 311 -0.03 -3.41 -14.48
N ILE A 312 -0.15 -4.06 -13.32
CA ILE A 312 -0.17 -5.51 -13.21
C ILE A 312 -1.43 -6.09 -13.86
N GLN A 313 -2.60 -5.51 -13.59
CA GLN A 313 -3.86 -5.93 -14.23
C GLN A 313 -3.79 -5.75 -15.74
N SER A 314 -3.29 -4.61 -16.21
CA SER A 314 -3.11 -4.35 -17.63
C SER A 314 -2.17 -5.39 -18.27
N SER A 315 -1.04 -5.66 -17.62
CA SER A 315 -0.09 -6.68 -18.09
C SER A 315 -0.69 -8.07 -18.12
N HIS A 316 -1.50 -8.44 -17.12
CA HIS A 316 -2.18 -9.73 -17.06
C HIS A 316 -3.25 -9.86 -18.15
N LEU A 317 -4.08 -8.85 -18.38
CA LEU A 317 -5.06 -8.83 -19.46
C LEU A 317 -4.40 -8.95 -20.82
N VAL A 318 -3.32 -8.18 -21.04
CA VAL A 318 -2.54 -8.23 -22.28
C VAL A 318 -1.94 -9.61 -22.49
N SER A 319 -1.33 -10.20 -21.47
CA SER A 319 -0.70 -11.52 -21.57
C SER A 319 -1.69 -12.64 -21.84
N ASN A 320 -2.92 -12.56 -21.32
CA ASN A 320 -3.89 -13.64 -21.42
C ASN A 320 -4.86 -13.50 -22.58
N TYR A 321 -5.21 -12.26 -22.96
CA TYR A 321 -6.34 -12.03 -23.87
C TYR A 321 -6.03 -11.13 -25.06
N TYR A 322 -5.11 -10.17 -24.91
CA TYR A 322 -5.01 -9.09 -25.88
C TYR A 322 -3.71 -9.08 -26.68
N GLY A 323 -2.57 -9.32 -26.06
CA GLY A 323 -1.24 -9.17 -26.67
C GLY A 323 -0.95 -7.73 -27.13
N SER A 324 0.10 -7.11 -26.61
CA SER A 324 0.44 -5.71 -26.88
C SER A 324 0.63 -5.37 -28.37
N TYR A 325 0.94 -6.35 -29.20
CA TYR A 325 1.09 -6.21 -30.66
C TYR A 325 -0.24 -6.28 -31.43
N LYS A 326 -1.34 -6.63 -30.78
CA LYS A 326 -2.68 -6.78 -31.37
C LYS A 326 -3.60 -5.62 -30.99
N ALA A 327 -3.13 -4.39 -30.97
CA ALA A 327 -3.89 -3.21 -30.54
C ALA A 327 -5.26 -3.00 -31.23
N ASN A 328 -5.58 -3.76 -32.29
CA ASN A 328 -6.82 -3.67 -33.04
C ASN A 328 -7.81 -4.84 -32.78
N TYR A 329 -7.55 -5.72 -31.80
CA TYR A 329 -8.34 -6.94 -31.60
C TYR A 329 -9.50 -6.79 -30.60
N GLU A 330 -9.86 -5.58 -30.20
CA GLU A 330 -10.96 -5.34 -29.26
C GLU A 330 -12.28 -6.00 -29.66
N GLN A 331 -12.54 -6.11 -30.96
CA GLN A 331 -13.76 -6.73 -31.49
C GLN A 331 -13.84 -8.24 -31.25
N ALA A 332 -12.70 -8.91 -31.07
CA ALA A 332 -12.62 -10.36 -30.86
C ALA A 332 -12.61 -10.77 -29.37
N LEU A 333 -12.62 -9.81 -28.46
CA LEU A 333 -12.58 -10.08 -27.02
C LEU A 333 -13.97 -10.39 -26.46
N PRO A 334 -14.07 -11.28 -25.45
CA PRO A 334 -15.29 -11.45 -24.67
C PRO A 334 -15.75 -10.12 -24.06
N GLU A 335 -17.07 -9.94 -23.96
CA GLU A 335 -17.65 -8.68 -23.46
C GLU A 335 -17.18 -8.33 -22.04
N GLU A 336 -17.04 -9.33 -21.18
CA GLU A 336 -16.51 -9.18 -19.82
C GLU A 336 -15.08 -8.60 -19.82
N ILE A 337 -14.23 -9.05 -20.75
CA ILE A 337 -12.86 -8.56 -20.88
C ILE A 337 -12.84 -7.12 -21.41
N LYS A 338 -13.72 -6.77 -22.34
CA LYS A 338 -13.88 -5.38 -22.82
C LYS A 338 -14.27 -4.45 -21.67
N GLN A 339 -15.21 -4.86 -20.83
CA GLN A 339 -15.63 -4.09 -19.66
C GLN A 339 -14.46 -3.89 -18.66
N GLN A 340 -13.63 -4.91 -18.45
CA GLN A 340 -12.43 -4.80 -17.62
C GLN A 340 -11.40 -3.82 -18.20
N ILE A 341 -11.17 -3.87 -19.50
CA ILE A 341 -10.27 -2.94 -20.21
C ILE A 341 -10.78 -1.51 -20.06
N GLU A 342 -12.07 -1.27 -20.27
CA GLU A 342 -12.66 0.05 -20.16
C GLU A 342 -12.63 0.57 -18.71
N TYR A 343 -12.87 -0.29 -17.73
CA TYR A 343 -12.71 0.03 -16.32
C TYR A 343 -11.27 0.50 -16.01
N LEU A 344 -10.25 -0.23 -16.47
CA LEU A 344 -8.84 0.14 -16.24
C LEU A 344 -8.46 1.43 -16.97
N ARG A 345 -8.96 1.66 -18.18
CA ARG A 345 -8.77 2.93 -18.93
C ARG A 345 -9.36 4.11 -18.15
N THR A 346 -10.59 3.98 -17.68
CA THR A 346 -11.25 5.00 -16.87
C THR A 346 -10.48 5.29 -15.57
N ARG A 347 -9.98 4.26 -14.92
CA ARG A 347 -9.13 4.41 -13.71
C ARG A 347 -7.81 5.11 -14.02
N CYS A 348 -7.15 4.77 -15.13
CA CYS A 348 -5.94 5.48 -15.57
C CYS A 348 -6.21 6.97 -15.81
N ALA A 349 -7.30 7.30 -16.49
CA ALA A 349 -7.69 8.70 -16.74
C ALA A 349 -7.95 9.46 -15.43
N ALA A 350 -8.71 8.87 -14.50
CA ALA A 350 -9.00 9.47 -13.20
C ALA A 350 -7.74 9.71 -12.34
N ILE A 351 -6.74 8.82 -12.44
CA ILE A 351 -5.47 8.98 -11.72
C ILE A 351 -4.67 10.16 -12.30
N LEU A 352 -4.69 10.37 -13.62
CA LEU A 352 -3.97 11.49 -14.25
C LEU A 352 -4.49 12.86 -13.78
N GLU A 353 -5.74 12.94 -13.33
CA GLU A 353 -6.35 14.16 -12.81
C GLU A 353 -5.99 14.44 -11.34
N LYS A 354 -5.39 13.49 -10.62
CA LYS A 354 -5.05 13.67 -9.20
C LYS A 354 -4.00 14.75 -8.98
N PRO A 355 -4.16 15.64 -7.96
CA PRO A 355 -3.25 16.76 -7.71
C PRO A 355 -1.79 16.35 -7.56
N ILE A 356 -1.51 15.22 -6.89
CA ILE A 356 -0.15 14.72 -6.69
C ILE A 356 0.60 14.44 -8.01
N LEU A 357 -0.12 14.09 -9.07
CA LEU A 357 0.46 13.89 -10.39
C LEU A 357 0.59 15.20 -11.17
N GLN A 358 0.03 16.28 -10.67
CA GLN A 358 0.18 17.63 -11.24
C GLN A 358 1.43 18.36 -10.70
N GLU A 359 2.00 17.88 -9.59
CA GLU A 359 3.21 18.43 -9.00
C GLU A 359 4.47 18.02 -9.77
N LYS A 360 5.50 18.90 -9.75
CA LYS A 360 6.79 18.66 -10.44
C LYS A 360 7.78 17.84 -9.60
N PHE A 361 7.31 16.78 -8.91
CA PHE A 361 8.16 15.89 -8.12
C PHE A 361 8.45 14.58 -8.85
N ILE A 362 9.51 13.88 -8.40
CA ILE A 362 9.88 12.55 -8.91
C ILE A 362 8.69 11.58 -8.86
N GLN A 363 7.84 11.66 -7.84
CA GLN A 363 6.61 10.86 -7.69
C GLN A 363 5.67 11.00 -8.88
N ARG A 364 5.46 12.22 -9.38
CA ARG A 364 4.67 12.47 -10.58
C ARG A 364 5.17 11.64 -11.77
N TYR A 365 6.46 11.67 -12.00
CA TYR A 365 7.04 10.99 -13.17
C TYR A 365 7.00 9.47 -13.02
N VAL A 366 7.28 8.94 -11.82
CA VAL A 366 7.14 7.50 -11.55
C VAL A 366 5.68 7.04 -11.71
N GLY A 367 4.75 7.80 -11.14
CA GLY A 367 3.32 7.54 -11.29
C GLY A 367 2.86 7.61 -12.74
N LEU A 368 3.19 8.68 -13.45
CA LEU A 368 2.84 8.85 -14.86
C LEU A 368 3.39 7.73 -15.74
N SER A 369 4.63 7.30 -15.54
CA SER A 369 5.19 6.19 -16.33
C SER A 369 4.39 4.90 -16.17
N SER A 370 3.90 4.58 -14.97
CA SER A 370 3.07 3.41 -14.70
C SER A 370 1.67 3.54 -15.32
N VAL A 371 1.05 4.72 -15.26
CA VAL A 371 -0.27 4.98 -15.87
C VAL A 371 -0.20 4.89 -17.39
N TYR A 372 0.78 5.57 -18.00
CA TYR A 372 0.94 5.51 -19.45
C TYR A 372 1.37 4.13 -19.95
N ALA A 373 2.12 3.36 -19.15
CA ALA A 373 2.39 1.97 -19.46
C ALA A 373 1.09 1.13 -19.49
N GLY A 374 0.19 1.33 -18.53
CA GLY A 374 -1.13 0.69 -18.53
C GLY A 374 -1.97 1.09 -19.75
N LEU A 375 -2.06 2.38 -20.05
CA LEU A 375 -2.78 2.90 -21.23
C LEU A 375 -2.18 2.38 -22.55
N LEU A 376 -0.86 2.26 -22.64
CA LEU A 376 -0.19 1.70 -23.78
C LEU A 376 -0.58 0.24 -24.03
N LEU A 377 -0.64 -0.55 -22.96
CA LEU A 377 -1.00 -1.97 -23.06
C LEU A 377 -2.47 -2.18 -23.44
N LEU A 378 -3.37 -1.31 -22.99
CA LEU A 378 -4.82 -1.43 -23.16
C LEU A 378 -5.40 -0.53 -24.27
N GLY A 379 -4.58 0.37 -24.85
CA GLY A 379 -5.03 1.38 -25.79
C GLY A 379 -5.27 0.85 -27.20
N ASN A 380 -6.09 1.59 -27.96
CA ASN A 380 -6.11 1.49 -29.41
C ASN A 380 -4.86 2.15 -30.00
N LYS A 381 -4.69 2.09 -31.32
CA LYS A 381 -3.48 2.58 -32.03
C LYS A 381 -3.14 4.03 -31.69
N ASP A 382 -4.12 4.92 -31.59
CA ASP A 382 -3.89 6.34 -31.30
C ASP A 382 -3.47 6.56 -29.83
N SER A 383 -4.13 5.88 -28.88
CA SER A 383 -3.76 5.89 -27.48
C SER A 383 -2.35 5.33 -27.25
N VAL A 384 -1.99 4.25 -27.96
CA VAL A 384 -0.65 3.66 -27.90
C VAL A 384 0.38 4.67 -28.38
N LYS A 385 0.13 5.36 -29.51
CA LYS A 385 1.04 6.37 -30.06
C LYS A 385 1.24 7.53 -29.08
N GLN A 386 0.18 8.05 -28.50
CA GLN A 386 0.25 9.11 -27.49
C GLN A 386 1.02 8.65 -26.24
N SER A 387 0.75 7.43 -25.75
CA SER A 387 1.43 6.87 -24.59
C SER A 387 2.93 6.69 -24.84
N VAL A 388 3.33 6.19 -26.02
CA VAL A 388 4.74 6.05 -26.41
C VAL A 388 5.45 7.40 -26.39
N GLN A 389 4.85 8.45 -26.97
CA GLN A 389 5.41 9.80 -26.98
C GLN A 389 5.61 10.35 -25.56
N THR A 390 4.60 10.16 -24.69
CA THR A 390 4.69 10.62 -23.31
C THR A 390 5.74 9.86 -22.51
N ILE A 391 5.80 8.53 -22.66
CA ILE A 391 6.82 7.69 -21.98
C ILE A 391 8.23 8.04 -22.48
N GLU A 392 8.39 8.38 -23.76
CA GLU A 392 9.69 8.81 -24.30
C GLU A 392 10.14 10.15 -23.67
N SER A 393 9.23 11.09 -23.49
CA SER A 393 9.50 12.35 -22.77
C SER A 393 9.87 12.11 -21.31
N LEU A 394 9.19 11.18 -20.64
CA LEU A 394 9.51 10.78 -19.27
C LEU A 394 10.88 10.11 -19.17
N LEU A 395 11.26 9.28 -20.14
CA LEU A 395 12.58 8.66 -20.20
C LEU A 395 13.69 9.71 -20.29
N LEU A 396 13.53 10.73 -21.12
CA LEU A 396 14.49 11.84 -21.23
C LEU A 396 14.63 12.59 -19.91
N PHE A 397 13.52 12.85 -19.22
CA PHE A 397 13.55 13.48 -17.91
C PHE A 397 14.30 12.62 -16.88
N TYR A 398 14.04 11.31 -16.80
CA TYR A 398 14.74 10.40 -15.90
C TYR A 398 16.25 10.34 -16.16
N GLN A 399 16.67 10.41 -17.42
CA GLN A 399 18.07 10.45 -17.77
C GLN A 399 18.76 11.76 -17.32
N GLN A 400 18.05 12.88 -17.40
CA GLN A 400 18.57 14.19 -16.95
C GLN A 400 18.79 14.26 -15.44
N ILE A 401 17.89 13.68 -14.65
CA ILE A 401 17.99 13.65 -13.18
C ILE A 401 18.82 12.48 -12.65
N SER A 402 19.48 11.72 -13.53
CA SER A 402 20.24 10.51 -13.19
C SER A 402 19.46 9.45 -12.40
N PHE A 403 18.14 9.45 -12.56
CA PHE A 403 17.25 8.49 -11.89
C PHE A 403 17.36 7.13 -12.56
N LYS A 404 17.94 6.17 -11.83
CA LYS A 404 18.26 4.84 -12.37
C LYS A 404 17.21 3.77 -12.11
N MET A 405 16.30 4.01 -11.17
CA MET A 405 15.24 3.05 -10.84
C MET A 405 14.24 2.91 -11.99
N LYS A 406 13.89 1.68 -12.33
CA LYS A 406 12.86 1.32 -13.33
C LYS A 406 13.13 1.77 -14.78
N LEU A 407 14.34 2.22 -15.14
CA LEU A 407 14.65 2.55 -16.54
C LEU A 407 14.47 1.35 -17.46
N ASP A 408 14.79 0.15 -17.01
CA ASP A 408 14.57 -1.09 -17.72
C ASP A 408 13.08 -1.35 -18.03
N ALA A 409 12.20 -1.14 -17.05
CA ALA A 409 10.74 -1.25 -17.26
C ALA A 409 10.23 -0.21 -18.28
N ILE A 410 10.76 1.01 -18.25
CA ILE A 410 10.41 2.06 -19.21
C ILE A 410 10.87 1.67 -20.64
N TYR A 411 12.09 1.15 -20.78
CA TYR A 411 12.58 0.65 -22.05
C TYR A 411 11.75 -0.52 -22.57
N THR A 412 11.37 -1.47 -21.68
CA THR A 412 10.48 -2.58 -22.03
C THR A 412 9.15 -2.05 -22.58
N THR A 413 8.53 -1.10 -21.87
CA THR A 413 7.25 -0.52 -22.28
C THR A 413 7.36 0.21 -23.63
N LEU A 414 8.43 0.96 -23.87
CA LEU A 414 8.67 1.65 -25.13
C LEU A 414 8.87 0.66 -26.31
N ILE A 415 9.62 -0.42 -26.08
CA ILE A 415 9.84 -1.44 -27.12
C ILE A 415 8.54 -2.15 -27.45
N MET A 416 7.75 -2.54 -26.43
CA MET A 416 6.44 -3.16 -26.65
C MET A 416 5.49 -2.23 -27.40
N GLY A 417 5.44 -0.95 -27.04
CA GLY A 417 4.58 0.03 -27.69
C GLY A 417 4.98 0.30 -29.15
N ASN A 418 6.26 0.52 -29.43
CA ASN A 418 6.75 0.69 -30.79
C ASN A 418 6.54 -0.58 -31.64
N PHE A 419 6.70 -1.76 -31.03
CA PHE A 419 6.40 -3.04 -31.70
C PHE A 419 4.91 -3.17 -32.03
N ALA A 420 4.02 -2.81 -31.10
CA ALA A 420 2.57 -2.79 -31.32
C ALA A 420 2.16 -1.83 -32.45
N LEU A 421 2.86 -0.70 -32.60
CA LEU A 421 2.70 0.25 -33.69
C LEU A 421 3.35 -0.22 -35.01
N GLN A 422 4.09 -1.34 -35.00
CA GLN A 422 4.90 -1.84 -36.11
C GLN A 422 5.99 -0.84 -36.55
N ASP A 423 6.40 0.06 -35.66
CA ASP A 423 7.53 0.99 -35.90
C ASP A 423 8.85 0.31 -35.51
N PHE A 424 9.29 -0.63 -36.34
CA PHE A 424 10.50 -1.42 -36.09
C PHE A 424 11.80 -0.60 -36.09
N ALA A 425 11.80 0.53 -36.76
CA ALA A 425 12.93 1.47 -36.71
C ALA A 425 13.08 2.07 -35.31
N GLN A 426 11.97 2.45 -34.65
CA GLN A 426 12.00 2.93 -33.27
C GLN A 426 12.28 1.81 -32.26
N VAL A 427 11.84 0.57 -32.52
CA VAL A 427 12.24 -0.61 -31.71
C VAL A 427 13.77 -0.75 -31.71
N GLU A 428 14.42 -0.69 -32.87
CA GLU A 428 15.89 -0.77 -32.98
C GLU A 428 16.58 0.39 -32.26
N LYS A 429 16.12 1.62 -32.46
CA LYS A 429 16.69 2.82 -31.83
C LYS A 429 16.57 2.72 -30.29
N THR A 430 15.42 2.28 -29.79
CA THR A 430 15.17 2.09 -28.36
C THR A 430 16.04 0.97 -27.79
N PHE A 431 16.19 -0.14 -28.50
CA PHE A 431 17.10 -1.23 -28.12
C PHE A 431 18.56 -0.79 -28.02
N ARG A 432 19.04 -0.01 -28.98
CA ARG A 432 20.43 0.53 -28.97
C ARG A 432 20.64 1.46 -27.77
N ARG A 433 19.65 2.32 -27.44
CA ARG A 433 19.68 3.19 -26.25
C ARG A 433 19.71 2.36 -24.98
N TYR A 434 18.85 1.35 -24.89
CA TYR A 434 18.83 0.41 -23.78
C TYR A 434 20.19 -0.27 -23.56
N LYS A 435 20.77 -0.89 -24.59
CA LYS A 435 22.09 -1.54 -24.49
C LYS A 435 23.20 -0.58 -24.08
N LYS A 436 23.15 0.67 -24.49
CA LYS A 436 24.09 1.70 -24.06
C LYS A 436 23.93 2.04 -22.58
N THR A 437 22.70 2.06 -22.07
CA THR A 437 22.38 2.32 -20.65
C THR A 437 22.72 1.10 -19.78
N ALA A 438 22.52 -0.12 -20.30
CA ALA A 438 22.73 -1.39 -19.60
C ALA A 438 24.20 -1.81 -19.48
N LYS A 439 25.15 -1.15 -20.18
CA LYS A 439 26.55 -1.58 -20.30
C LYS A 439 27.29 -1.89 -18.99
N ASN A 440 26.80 -1.46 -17.83
CA ASN A 440 27.47 -1.62 -16.54
C ASN A 440 26.53 -2.09 -15.39
N LYS A 441 25.34 -2.63 -15.70
CA LYS A 441 24.37 -3.01 -14.65
C LYS A 441 23.59 -4.24 -15.06
N VAL A 442 23.47 -5.19 -14.12
CA VAL A 442 22.49 -6.26 -14.21
C VAL A 442 21.13 -5.59 -13.98
N LEU A 443 20.46 -5.27 -15.06
CA LEU A 443 19.06 -4.86 -15.04
C LEU A 443 18.18 -6.09 -14.77
N ASN A 444 16.92 -5.87 -14.46
CA ASN A 444 15.96 -6.94 -14.25
C ASN A 444 15.98 -7.91 -15.45
N GLU A 445 16.32 -9.17 -15.21
CA GLU A 445 16.47 -10.21 -16.23
C GLU A 445 15.20 -10.40 -17.07
N GLU A 446 14.03 -10.31 -16.47
CA GLU A 446 12.74 -10.38 -17.17
C GLU A 446 12.59 -9.28 -18.20
N ASN A 447 12.92 -8.04 -17.81
CA ASN A 447 12.89 -6.91 -18.72
C ASN A 447 13.93 -7.06 -19.83
N ASP A 448 15.15 -7.53 -19.53
CA ASP A 448 16.20 -7.74 -20.54
C ASP A 448 15.79 -8.80 -21.56
N LEU A 449 15.26 -9.93 -21.13
CA LEU A 449 14.78 -10.98 -22.04
C LEU A 449 13.57 -10.54 -22.85
N THR A 450 12.63 -9.80 -22.24
CA THR A 450 11.50 -9.21 -22.97
C THR A 450 11.98 -8.26 -24.07
N ILE A 451 12.85 -7.31 -23.70
CA ILE A 451 13.42 -6.34 -24.63
C ILE A 451 14.14 -7.03 -25.81
N GLN A 452 14.96 -8.04 -25.51
CA GLN A 452 15.68 -8.80 -26.55
C GLN A 452 14.73 -9.59 -27.44
N GLY A 453 13.71 -10.26 -26.86
CA GLY A 453 12.70 -11.02 -27.60
C GLY A 453 11.96 -10.13 -28.60
N PHE A 454 11.41 -9.01 -28.17
CA PHE A 454 10.72 -8.06 -29.05
C PHE A 454 11.64 -7.47 -30.13
N TYR A 455 12.88 -7.17 -29.78
CA TYR A 455 13.86 -6.66 -30.74
C TYR A 455 14.19 -7.69 -31.84
N TYR A 456 14.48 -8.95 -31.46
CA TYR A 456 14.81 -9.96 -32.48
C TYR A 456 13.60 -10.35 -33.33
N ALA A 457 12.40 -10.37 -32.74
CA ALA A 457 11.17 -10.52 -33.51
C ALA A 457 10.99 -9.40 -34.54
N ALA A 458 11.13 -8.12 -34.11
CA ALA A 458 11.06 -6.97 -35.02
C ALA A 458 12.06 -7.08 -36.16
N LYS A 459 13.32 -7.46 -35.87
CA LYS A 459 14.37 -7.64 -36.86
C LYS A 459 14.09 -8.77 -37.85
N TYR A 460 13.50 -9.85 -37.40
CA TYR A 460 13.08 -10.95 -38.30
C TYR A 460 11.92 -10.49 -39.19
N ILE A 461 10.91 -9.86 -38.65
CA ILE A 461 9.75 -9.38 -39.42
C ILE A 461 10.19 -8.37 -40.49
N GLU A 462 11.13 -7.46 -40.15
CA GLU A 462 11.65 -6.44 -41.08
C GLU A 462 12.53 -7.02 -42.20
N ASN A 463 13.36 -8.01 -41.87
CA ASN A 463 14.44 -8.42 -42.77
C ASN A 463 14.38 -9.88 -43.26
N GLY A 464 13.54 -10.73 -42.67
CA GLY A 464 13.39 -12.14 -43.02
C GLY A 464 14.62 -13.02 -42.81
N ARG A 465 15.61 -12.57 -42.01
CA ARG A 465 16.88 -13.30 -41.86
C ARG A 465 16.85 -14.32 -40.74
N ASP A 466 17.12 -15.59 -41.02
CA ASP A 466 17.13 -16.71 -40.09
C ASP A 466 17.96 -16.49 -38.83
N GLN A 467 19.06 -15.72 -38.94
CA GLN A 467 19.87 -15.40 -37.76
C GLN A 467 19.10 -14.69 -36.66
N TYR A 468 18.08 -13.91 -37.00
CA TYR A 468 17.22 -13.25 -36.01
C TYR A 468 16.15 -14.18 -35.44
N ALA A 469 15.61 -15.08 -36.26
CA ALA A 469 14.74 -16.15 -35.79
C ALA A 469 15.46 -17.06 -34.77
N LYS A 470 16.68 -17.51 -35.09
CA LYS A 470 17.50 -18.30 -34.15
C LYS A 470 17.75 -17.60 -32.82
N LYS A 471 18.04 -16.29 -32.84
CA LYS A 471 18.25 -15.50 -31.63
C LYS A 471 16.94 -15.35 -30.84
N PHE A 472 15.83 -15.11 -31.53
CA PHE A 472 14.51 -15.02 -30.91
C PHE A 472 14.13 -16.34 -30.21
N HIS A 473 14.26 -17.49 -30.90
CA HIS A 473 13.96 -18.80 -30.31
C HIS A 473 14.91 -19.17 -29.16
N LYS A 474 16.18 -18.74 -29.21
CA LYS A 474 17.08 -18.88 -28.07
C LYS A 474 16.54 -18.14 -26.84
N ILE A 475 16.07 -16.90 -26.98
CA ILE A 475 15.48 -16.13 -25.89
C ILE A 475 14.18 -16.80 -25.41
N LEU A 476 13.32 -17.25 -26.33
CA LEU A 476 12.08 -17.95 -25.97
C LEU A 476 12.37 -19.20 -25.12
N LYS A 477 13.33 -20.04 -25.55
CA LYS A 477 13.75 -21.22 -24.79
C LYS A 477 14.31 -20.85 -23.41
N GLU A 478 15.11 -19.80 -23.31
CA GLU A 478 15.66 -19.32 -22.04
C GLU A 478 14.53 -18.89 -21.08
N THR A 479 13.46 -18.27 -21.60
CA THR A 479 12.30 -17.89 -20.77
C THR A 479 11.45 -19.11 -20.35
N GLU A 480 11.41 -20.18 -21.15
CA GLU A 480 10.72 -21.43 -20.83
C GLU A 480 11.38 -22.19 -19.66
N GLU A 481 12.72 -22.18 -19.64
CA GLU A 481 13.50 -22.85 -18.59
C GLU A 481 13.34 -22.18 -17.21
N LYS A 482 12.88 -20.93 -17.16
CA LYS A 482 12.77 -20.12 -15.94
C LYS A 482 11.32 -20.05 -15.46
N SER A 483 11.00 -20.76 -14.39
CA SER A 483 9.63 -20.84 -13.83
C SER A 483 8.98 -19.49 -13.49
N GLY A 484 9.78 -18.45 -13.25
CA GLY A 484 9.33 -17.08 -12.94
C GLY A 484 8.89 -16.26 -14.16
N LEU A 485 9.19 -16.70 -15.38
CA LEU A 485 9.01 -15.91 -16.62
C LEU A 485 7.85 -16.37 -17.52
N LYS A 486 6.87 -17.09 -16.95
CA LYS A 486 5.73 -17.64 -17.72
C LYS A 486 4.96 -16.60 -18.54
N SER A 487 4.83 -15.37 -18.02
CA SER A 487 4.15 -14.26 -18.72
C SER A 487 4.93 -13.83 -19.97
N VAL A 488 6.25 -13.68 -19.86
CA VAL A 488 7.13 -13.35 -20.98
C VAL A 488 7.13 -14.46 -22.02
N THR A 489 7.27 -15.71 -21.57
CA THR A 489 7.23 -16.90 -22.44
C THR A 489 5.96 -16.94 -23.26
N LYS A 490 4.79 -16.71 -22.62
CA LYS A 490 3.50 -16.69 -23.29
C LYS A 490 3.43 -15.61 -24.37
N GLN A 491 3.86 -14.37 -24.04
CA GLN A 491 3.89 -13.27 -25.01
C GLN A 491 4.80 -13.57 -26.21
N LEU A 492 5.99 -14.10 -25.98
CA LEU A 492 6.92 -14.42 -27.06
C LEU A 492 6.40 -15.58 -27.93
N LYS A 493 5.73 -16.59 -27.35
CA LYS A 493 5.06 -17.65 -28.12
C LYS A 493 3.96 -17.10 -29.00
N GLU A 494 3.14 -16.21 -28.51
CA GLU A 494 2.09 -15.57 -29.29
C GLU A 494 2.64 -14.71 -30.41
N ILE A 495 3.73 -13.98 -30.19
CA ILE A 495 4.46 -13.24 -31.23
C ILE A 495 4.98 -14.20 -32.30
N SER A 496 5.62 -15.31 -31.89
CA SER A 496 6.11 -16.34 -32.81
C SER A 496 5.01 -16.88 -33.71
N LEU A 497 3.87 -17.23 -33.13
CA LEU A 497 2.72 -17.75 -33.87
C LEU A 497 2.09 -16.69 -34.80
N PHE A 498 1.88 -15.47 -34.29
CA PHE A 498 1.21 -14.43 -35.06
C PHE A 498 2.01 -13.94 -36.25
N PHE A 499 3.33 -13.80 -36.12
CA PHE A 499 4.21 -13.36 -37.20
C PHE A 499 4.91 -14.51 -37.92
N ASN A 500 4.50 -15.74 -37.66
CA ASN A 500 5.05 -16.94 -38.30
C ASN A 500 6.58 -17.01 -38.23
N ILE A 501 7.15 -16.71 -37.05
CA ILE A 501 8.59 -16.82 -36.80
C ILE A 501 8.92 -18.28 -36.58
N LEU A 502 9.30 -18.96 -37.67
CA LEU A 502 9.61 -20.39 -37.64
C LEU A 502 10.96 -20.65 -36.94
N GLU A 503 11.05 -21.79 -36.26
CA GLU A 503 12.30 -22.31 -35.72
C GLU A 503 13.17 -22.73 -36.92
N ALA A 504 14.31 -22.04 -37.14
CA ALA A 504 15.21 -22.23 -38.29
C ALA A 504 16.33 -23.23 -37.97
#